data_673daf3d243f8cfbf8ab836eb94ddc63
#
_entry.id   673daf3d243f8cfbf8ab836eb94ddc63
#
_cell.length_a   1.000
_cell.length_b   1.000
_cell.length_c   1.000
_cell.angle_alpha   90.00
_cell.angle_beta   90.00
_cell.angle_gamma   90.00
#
_symmetry.space_group_name_H-M   'P 1'
#
loop_
_entity.id
_entity.type
_entity.pdbx_description
1 polymer ?
#
loop_
_entity_poly.entity_id
_entity_poly.type
_entity_poly.pdbx_seq_one_letter_code
_entity_poly.pdbx_strand_id
1 'polypeptide(L)'
;FNRYSNYGNDAPANIFFFILILIILKIENIRKISFENFFNISIISIFLLTIKPSMVIVIALPFVLFLLTDNKIKILKHRNSIVCMLLIISWIVKNFLISGCAIFPIKKTCINKIDYYDTSTTIIASTEAEAWSKGYPDSNNKLSFNEYNSNFNWVNTWFKSHFKVIIEKLAPFLLFLILFFVIRMTKKSYYNIFNYNFFFKNKNMLLIISFTLYCC
;
A
#
# COMPACT_ATOMS: atom_id res chain seq x y z
N PHE A 1 -3.97 26.59 -4.64
CA PHE A 1 -5.19 26.01 -4.09
C PHE A 1 -5.87 25.03 -5.08
N ASN A 2 -5.91 25.34 -6.37
CA ASN A 2 -6.55 24.48 -7.38
C ASN A 2 -5.90 23.06 -7.54
N ARG A 3 -4.64 22.88 -7.19
CA ARG A 3 -4.00 21.56 -7.25
C ARG A 3 -4.58 20.55 -6.25
N TYR A 4 -5.02 21.00 -5.09
CA TYR A 4 -5.57 20.11 -4.07
C TYR A 4 -7.00 19.66 -4.36
N SER A 5 -7.79 20.46 -5.07
CA SER A 5 -9.15 20.07 -5.47
C SER A 5 -9.16 19.01 -6.57
N ASN A 6 -8.11 18.95 -7.41
CA ASN A 6 -8.02 18.00 -8.52
C ASN A 6 -7.40 16.64 -8.11
N TYR A 7 -6.68 16.57 -6.98
CA TYR A 7 -6.01 15.34 -6.53
C TYR A 7 -6.79 14.54 -5.47
N GLY A 8 -7.98 15.00 -5.08
CA GLY A 8 -8.86 14.28 -4.15
C GLY A 8 -8.13 13.90 -2.85
N ASN A 9 -8.12 12.61 -2.55
CA ASN A 9 -7.54 12.06 -1.31
C ASN A 9 -6.03 11.81 -1.36
N ASP A 10 -5.34 12.13 -2.45
CA ASP A 10 -3.91 11.81 -2.61
C ASP A 10 -3.02 12.63 -1.70
N ALA A 11 -3.28 13.93 -1.57
CA ALA A 11 -2.48 14.80 -0.71
C ALA A 11 -2.50 14.37 0.77
N PRO A 12 -3.67 14.18 1.42
CA PRO A 12 -3.71 13.68 2.79
C PRO A 12 -3.10 12.28 2.94
N ALA A 13 -3.33 11.36 1.98
CA ALA A 13 -2.72 10.03 2.03
C ALA A 13 -1.20 10.11 2.02
N ASN A 14 -0.60 10.95 1.17
CA ASN A 14 0.84 11.14 1.13
C ASN A 14 1.40 11.72 2.43
N ILE A 15 0.74 12.71 3.03
CA ILE A 15 1.16 13.31 4.30
C ILE A 15 1.19 12.25 5.41
N PHE A 16 0.12 11.47 5.58
CA PHE A 16 0.07 10.42 6.59
C PHE A 16 1.07 9.30 6.31
N PHE A 17 1.34 8.99 5.05
CA PHE A 17 2.38 8.03 4.68
C PHE A 17 3.77 8.52 5.09
N PHE A 18 4.10 9.79 4.90
CA PHE A 18 5.36 10.36 5.38
C PHE A 18 5.46 10.35 6.91
N ILE A 19 4.37 10.66 7.62
CA ILE A 19 4.33 10.55 9.09
C ILE A 19 4.61 9.11 9.52
N LEU A 20 4.01 8.13 8.84
CA LEU A 20 4.25 6.72 9.09
C LEU A 20 5.73 6.35 8.93
N ILE A 21 6.38 6.80 7.85
CA ILE A 21 7.82 6.61 7.64
C ILE A 21 8.63 7.22 8.78
N LEU A 22 8.32 8.45 9.21
CA LEU A 22 9.04 9.10 10.30
C LEU A 22 8.92 8.32 11.61
N ILE A 23 7.76 7.73 11.91
CA ILE A 23 7.59 6.88 13.10
C ILE A 23 8.45 5.62 12.97
N ILE A 24 8.46 4.96 11.80
CA ILE A 24 9.27 3.76 11.56
C ILE A 24 10.76 4.07 11.73
N LEU A 25 11.22 5.23 11.28
CA LEU A 25 12.62 5.65 11.42
C LEU A 25 13.05 5.85 12.88
N LYS A 26 12.12 6.16 13.78
CA LYS A 26 12.38 6.29 15.22
C LYS A 26 12.52 4.94 15.93
N ILE A 27 12.14 3.83 15.31
CA ILE A 27 12.22 2.51 15.95
C ILE A 27 13.68 2.05 15.97
N GLU A 28 14.25 1.89 17.15
CA GLU A 28 15.63 1.41 17.32
C GLU A 28 15.74 -0.11 17.22
N ASN A 29 14.77 -0.82 17.79
CA ASN A 29 14.74 -2.27 17.79
C ASN A 29 13.33 -2.78 17.50
N ILE A 30 13.17 -3.46 16.37
CA ILE A 30 11.88 -3.97 15.90
C ILE A 30 11.32 -5.05 16.83
N ARG A 31 12.16 -5.92 17.38
CA ARG A 31 11.71 -7.00 18.28
C ARG A 31 11.17 -6.46 19.61
N LYS A 32 11.71 -5.33 20.06
CA LYS A 32 11.31 -4.65 21.31
C LYS A 32 10.57 -3.35 21.03
N ILE A 33 9.74 -3.32 19.96
CA ILE A 33 8.95 -2.14 19.65
C ILE A 33 8.03 -1.78 20.83
N SER A 34 7.96 -0.47 21.15
CA SER A 34 7.03 0.01 22.17
C SER A 34 5.58 -0.16 21.71
N PHE A 35 4.66 -0.41 22.63
CA PHE A 35 3.22 -0.52 22.30
C PHE A 35 2.72 0.74 21.60
N GLU A 36 3.14 1.91 22.06
CA GLU A 36 2.76 3.19 21.47
C GLU A 36 3.15 3.27 19.99
N ASN A 37 4.41 3.00 19.67
CA ASN A 37 4.88 3.03 18.27
C ASN A 37 4.17 2.00 17.41
N PHE A 38 3.94 0.79 17.93
CA PHE A 38 3.21 -0.25 17.20
C PHE A 38 1.78 0.19 16.86
N PHE A 39 1.05 0.74 17.84
CA PHE A 39 -0.33 1.17 17.63
C PHE A 39 -0.42 2.44 16.79
N ASN A 40 0.51 3.37 16.91
CA ASN A 40 0.56 4.55 16.03
C ASN A 40 0.75 4.13 14.56
N ILE A 41 1.65 3.18 14.29
CA ILE A 41 1.83 2.62 12.95
C ILE A 41 0.55 1.92 12.47
N SER A 42 -0.06 1.11 13.32
CA SER A 42 -1.28 0.37 12.98
C SER A 42 -2.46 1.29 12.67
N ILE A 43 -2.71 2.29 13.52
CA ILE A 43 -3.81 3.25 13.36
C ILE A 43 -3.60 4.07 12.09
N ILE A 44 -2.39 4.59 11.85
CA ILE A 44 -2.11 5.38 10.64
C ILE A 44 -2.23 4.51 9.38
N SER A 45 -1.78 3.24 9.42
CA SER A 45 -1.92 2.32 8.28
C SER A 45 -3.39 2.02 7.97
N ILE A 46 -4.23 1.79 8.99
CA ILE A 46 -5.67 1.60 8.81
C ILE A 46 -6.32 2.88 8.28
N PHE A 47 -5.93 4.04 8.79
CA PHE A 47 -6.46 5.31 8.34
C PHE A 47 -6.10 5.58 6.87
N LEU A 48 -4.88 5.28 6.45
CA LEU A 48 -4.45 5.36 5.05
C LEU A 48 -5.32 4.49 4.14
N LEU A 49 -5.64 3.26 4.56
CA LEU A 49 -6.59 2.39 3.84
C LEU A 49 -7.97 3.04 3.71
N THR A 50 -8.47 3.70 4.78
CA THR A 50 -9.79 4.33 4.76
C THR A 50 -9.87 5.53 3.82
N ILE A 51 -8.78 6.28 3.67
CA ILE A 51 -8.68 7.42 2.76
C ILE A 51 -8.51 6.95 1.31
N LYS A 52 -7.60 6.00 1.10
CA LYS A 52 -7.21 5.54 -0.24
C LYS A 52 -7.07 4.01 -0.24
N PRO A 53 -8.08 3.27 -0.71
CA PRO A 53 -8.05 1.79 -0.73
C PRO A 53 -6.86 1.18 -1.48
N SER A 54 -6.29 1.89 -2.47
CA SER A 54 -5.08 1.45 -3.17
C SER A 54 -3.85 1.36 -2.25
N MET A 55 -3.88 2.04 -1.08
CA MET A 55 -2.84 1.94 -0.04
C MET A 55 -2.97 0.69 0.86
N VAL A 56 -3.79 -0.27 0.49
CA VAL A 56 -3.97 -1.54 1.25
C VAL A 56 -2.64 -2.22 1.59
N ILE A 57 -1.66 -2.08 0.73
CA ILE A 57 -0.32 -2.65 0.92
C ILE A 57 0.38 -2.11 2.18
N VAL A 58 0.03 -0.90 2.64
CA VAL A 58 0.61 -0.29 3.85
C VAL A 58 0.21 -1.07 5.12
N ILE A 59 -0.89 -1.81 5.09
CA ILE A 59 -1.29 -2.71 6.20
C ILE A 59 -0.29 -3.85 6.40
N ALA A 60 0.49 -4.20 5.38
CA ALA A 60 1.56 -5.17 5.54
C ALA A 60 2.61 -4.73 6.58
N LEU A 61 2.80 -3.42 6.79
CA LEU A 61 3.78 -2.90 7.77
C LEU A 61 3.45 -3.32 9.21
N PRO A 62 2.28 -2.97 9.79
CA PRO A 62 1.94 -3.42 11.14
C PRO A 62 1.84 -4.95 11.23
N PHE A 63 1.45 -5.64 10.16
CA PHE A 63 1.43 -7.10 10.13
C PHE A 63 2.84 -7.69 10.26
N VAL A 64 3.80 -7.20 9.48
CA VAL A 64 5.21 -7.63 9.58
C VAL A 64 5.81 -7.29 10.95
N LEU A 65 5.53 -6.10 11.48
CA LEU A 65 5.98 -5.72 12.82
C LEU A 65 5.38 -6.65 13.89
N PHE A 66 4.13 -7.02 13.78
CA PHE A 66 3.48 -7.99 14.66
C PHE A 66 4.15 -9.38 14.61
N LEU A 67 4.53 -9.84 13.42
CA LEU A 67 5.23 -11.12 13.26
C LEU A 67 6.63 -11.09 13.88
N LEU A 68 7.32 -9.96 13.80
CA LEU A 68 8.70 -9.79 14.27
C LEU A 68 8.83 -9.46 15.75
N THR A 69 7.77 -8.99 16.41
CA THR A 69 7.80 -8.63 17.83
C THR A 69 7.72 -9.85 18.75
N ASP A 70 8.40 -9.79 19.88
CA ASP A 70 8.37 -10.82 20.92
C ASP A 70 7.09 -10.73 21.78
N ASN A 71 6.40 -9.60 21.79
CA ASN A 71 5.27 -9.30 22.68
C ASN A 71 3.87 -9.49 22.04
N LYS A 72 3.69 -10.45 21.13
CA LYS A 72 2.44 -10.67 20.35
C LYS A 72 1.17 -10.74 21.21
N ILE A 73 1.19 -11.57 22.26
CA ILE A 73 0.02 -11.77 23.13
C ILE A 73 -0.34 -10.49 23.87
N LYS A 74 0.66 -9.74 24.34
CA LYS A 74 0.42 -8.45 25.03
C LYS A 74 -0.17 -7.41 24.10
N ILE A 75 0.26 -7.38 22.83
CA ILE A 75 -0.31 -6.49 21.80
C ILE A 75 -1.78 -6.83 21.60
N LEU A 76 -2.12 -8.10 21.39
CA LEU A 76 -3.51 -8.52 21.15
C LEU A 76 -4.45 -8.20 22.31
N LYS A 77 -3.95 -8.29 23.56
CA LYS A 77 -4.73 -8.00 24.79
C LYS A 77 -4.76 -6.48 25.11
N HIS A 78 -4.03 -5.66 24.39
CA HIS A 78 -3.97 -4.24 24.67
C HIS A 78 -5.24 -3.51 24.22
N ARG A 79 -5.71 -2.51 25.00
CA ARG A 79 -6.92 -1.74 24.68
C ARG A 79 -6.93 -1.15 23.27
N ASN A 80 -5.78 -0.68 22.76
CA ASN A 80 -5.67 -0.09 21.43
C ASN A 80 -5.89 -1.12 20.30
N SER A 81 -5.76 -2.42 20.54
CA SER A 81 -6.14 -3.44 19.57
C SER A 81 -7.62 -3.39 19.25
N ILE A 82 -8.46 -3.15 20.27
CA ILE A 82 -9.91 -2.98 20.11
C ILE A 82 -10.18 -1.75 19.22
N VAL A 83 -9.46 -0.65 19.45
CA VAL A 83 -9.60 0.57 18.62
C VAL A 83 -9.25 0.29 17.16
N CYS A 84 -8.15 -0.40 16.88
CA CYS A 84 -7.78 -0.80 15.52
C CYS A 84 -8.86 -1.67 14.87
N MET A 85 -9.41 -2.62 15.63
CA MET A 85 -10.47 -3.51 15.16
C MET A 85 -11.76 -2.73 14.86
N LEU A 86 -12.16 -1.82 15.73
CA LEU A 86 -13.33 -0.95 15.53
C LEU A 86 -13.18 -0.05 14.29
N LEU A 87 -11.98 0.49 14.03
CA LEU A 87 -11.72 1.29 12.82
C LEU A 87 -11.90 0.46 11.53
N ILE A 88 -11.38 -0.77 11.50
CA ILE A 88 -11.56 -1.66 10.35
C ILE A 88 -13.04 -2.03 10.17
N ILE A 89 -13.72 -2.41 11.26
CA ILE A 89 -15.14 -2.77 11.21
C ILE A 89 -15.98 -1.58 10.73
N SER A 90 -15.75 -0.37 11.26
CA SER A 90 -16.50 0.83 10.85
C SER A 90 -16.29 1.15 9.38
N TRP A 91 -15.08 0.93 8.84
CA TRP A 91 -14.80 1.12 7.42
C TRP A 91 -15.54 0.10 6.54
N ILE A 92 -15.53 -1.18 6.95
CA ILE A 92 -16.29 -2.23 6.25
C ILE A 92 -17.78 -1.95 6.27
N VAL A 93 -18.33 -1.58 7.44
CA VAL A 93 -19.76 -1.23 7.60
C VAL A 93 -20.11 -0.04 6.73
N LYS A 94 -19.30 1.02 6.71
CA LYS A 94 -19.47 2.17 5.82
C LYS A 94 -19.56 1.75 4.36
N ASN A 95 -18.62 0.95 3.88
CA ASN A 95 -18.60 0.48 2.50
C ASN A 95 -19.85 -0.34 2.19
N PHE A 96 -20.24 -1.21 3.11
CA PHE A 96 -21.41 -2.03 2.98
C PHE A 96 -22.72 -1.21 2.90
N LEU A 97 -22.87 -0.21 3.76
CA LEU A 97 -24.03 0.69 3.76
C LEU A 97 -24.13 1.54 2.48
N ILE A 98 -22.98 1.93 1.90
CA ILE A 98 -22.98 2.78 0.70
C ILE A 98 -23.15 1.97 -0.58
N SER A 99 -22.50 0.80 -0.68
CA SER A 99 -22.38 0.06 -1.94
C SER A 99 -22.91 -1.37 -1.89
N GLY A 100 -23.38 -1.86 -0.74
CA GLY A 100 -23.75 -3.26 -0.57
C GLY A 100 -22.56 -4.23 -0.61
N CYS A 101 -21.32 -3.72 -0.63
CA CYS A 101 -20.09 -4.51 -0.73
C CYS A 101 -19.17 -4.23 0.45
N ALA A 102 -18.54 -5.25 1.03
CA ALA A 102 -17.55 -5.04 2.08
C ALA A 102 -16.32 -4.27 1.55
N ILE A 103 -15.91 -4.52 0.31
CA ILE A 103 -14.83 -3.83 -0.39
C ILE A 103 -15.28 -3.49 -1.81
N PHE A 104 -15.76 -2.27 -2.02
CA PHE A 104 -16.11 -1.79 -3.35
C PHE A 104 -14.86 -1.41 -4.16
N PRO A 105 -14.77 -1.73 -5.47
CA PRO A 105 -15.75 -2.39 -6.33
C PRO A 105 -15.53 -3.91 -6.51
N ILE A 106 -15.05 -4.64 -5.52
CA ILE A 106 -14.79 -6.08 -5.64
C ILE A 106 -16.10 -6.86 -5.54
N LYS A 107 -16.65 -7.27 -6.67
CA LYS A 107 -17.93 -8.00 -6.82
C LYS A 107 -18.09 -9.19 -5.86
N LYS A 108 -17.01 -9.95 -5.59
CA LYS A 108 -17.05 -11.12 -4.70
C LYS A 108 -17.37 -10.79 -3.25
N THR A 109 -17.25 -9.52 -2.85
CA THR A 109 -17.52 -9.05 -1.47
C THR A 109 -18.89 -8.43 -1.31
N CYS A 110 -19.71 -8.45 -2.34
CA CYS A 110 -21.03 -7.81 -2.38
C CYS A 110 -22.15 -8.80 -2.07
N ILE A 111 -23.20 -8.33 -1.40
CA ILE A 111 -24.41 -9.12 -1.09
C ILE A 111 -25.51 -8.76 -2.08
N ASN A 112 -25.90 -9.72 -2.93
CA ASN A 112 -26.83 -9.52 -4.02
C ASN A 112 -28.33 -9.43 -3.61
N LYS A 113 -28.63 -9.50 -2.31
CA LYS A 113 -30.02 -9.56 -1.79
C LYS A 113 -30.45 -8.29 -1.05
N ILE A 114 -29.82 -7.17 -1.33
CA ILE A 114 -30.13 -5.90 -0.65
C ILE A 114 -30.86 -5.00 -1.65
N ASP A 115 -32.00 -4.48 -1.27
CA ASP A 115 -32.94 -3.71 -2.16
C ASP A 115 -32.27 -2.46 -2.78
N TYR A 116 -31.33 -1.82 -2.10
CA TYR A 116 -30.62 -0.65 -2.61
C TYR A 116 -29.34 -0.99 -3.41
N TYR A 117 -29.00 -2.28 -3.54
CA TYR A 117 -27.80 -2.70 -4.24
C TYR A 117 -28.11 -3.08 -5.69
N ASP A 118 -27.51 -2.34 -6.62
CA ASP A 118 -27.54 -2.69 -8.03
C ASP A 118 -26.26 -3.41 -8.46
N THR A 119 -26.41 -4.70 -8.77
CA THR A 119 -25.30 -5.54 -9.25
C THR A 119 -24.71 -5.05 -10.56
N SER A 120 -25.51 -4.44 -11.44
CA SER A 120 -25.09 -3.96 -12.74
C SER A 120 -24.09 -2.80 -12.60
N THR A 121 -24.40 -1.83 -11.76
CA THR A 121 -23.50 -0.70 -11.47
C THR A 121 -22.17 -1.14 -10.86
N THR A 122 -22.17 -2.12 -9.97
CA THR A 122 -20.93 -2.64 -9.39
C THR A 122 -20.08 -3.39 -10.41
N ILE A 123 -20.71 -4.16 -11.31
CA ILE A 123 -19.98 -4.85 -12.38
C ILE A 123 -19.36 -3.84 -13.33
N ILE A 124 -20.11 -2.83 -13.75
CA ILE A 124 -19.61 -1.77 -14.63
C ILE A 124 -18.46 -1.03 -13.95
N ALA A 125 -18.63 -0.57 -12.70
CA ALA A 125 -17.58 0.12 -11.95
C ALA A 125 -16.32 -0.75 -11.75
N SER A 126 -16.48 -2.05 -11.50
CA SER A 126 -15.36 -2.98 -11.36
C SER A 126 -14.57 -3.15 -12.66
N THR A 127 -15.30 -3.36 -13.78
CA THR A 127 -14.66 -3.55 -15.10
C THR A 127 -14.02 -2.26 -15.61
N GLU A 128 -14.65 -1.13 -15.36
CA GLU A 128 -14.11 0.18 -15.68
C GLU A 128 -12.86 0.49 -14.86
N ALA A 129 -12.89 0.31 -13.52
CA ALA A 129 -11.74 0.52 -12.68
C ALA A 129 -10.56 -0.38 -13.07
N GLU A 130 -10.84 -1.63 -13.45
CA GLU A 130 -9.83 -2.55 -13.97
C GLU A 130 -9.24 -2.05 -15.30
N ALA A 131 -10.06 -1.62 -16.24
CA ALA A 131 -9.61 -1.10 -17.53
C ALA A 131 -8.76 0.18 -17.37
N TRP A 132 -9.20 1.10 -16.50
CA TRP A 132 -8.45 2.33 -16.21
C TRP A 132 -7.08 2.05 -15.58
N SER A 133 -6.99 1.10 -14.66
CA SER A 133 -5.71 0.69 -14.06
C SER A 133 -4.73 0.10 -15.09
N LYS A 134 -5.28 -0.41 -16.20
CA LYS A 134 -4.53 -0.99 -17.32
C LYS A 134 -4.23 0.01 -18.45
N GLY A 135 -4.53 1.30 -18.26
CA GLY A 135 -4.22 2.34 -19.23
C GLY A 135 -5.26 2.52 -20.34
N TYR A 136 -6.52 2.14 -20.11
CA TYR A 136 -7.62 2.28 -21.09
C TYR A 136 -7.75 3.69 -21.69
N PRO A 137 -7.60 4.81 -20.95
CA PRO A 137 -7.71 6.15 -21.50
C PRO A 137 -6.69 6.45 -22.62
N ASP A 138 -5.54 5.80 -22.58
CA ASP A 138 -4.47 5.97 -23.58
C ASP A 138 -4.62 4.99 -24.76
N SER A 139 -5.69 4.14 -24.74
CA SER A 139 -5.95 3.20 -25.83
C SER A 139 -6.57 3.91 -27.01
N ASN A 140 -5.98 3.73 -28.19
CA ASN A 140 -6.56 4.19 -29.47
C ASN A 140 -7.69 3.26 -29.96
N ASN A 141 -7.99 2.20 -29.23
CA ASN A 141 -8.94 1.17 -29.61
C ASN A 141 -10.32 1.51 -29.07
N LYS A 142 -11.34 1.37 -29.94
CA LYS A 142 -12.77 1.49 -29.57
C LYS A 142 -13.32 0.19 -28.93
N LEU A 143 -12.48 -0.52 -28.19
CA LEU A 143 -12.89 -1.75 -27.50
C LEU A 143 -13.78 -1.43 -26.29
N SER A 144 -14.74 -2.28 -26.01
CA SER A 144 -15.48 -2.23 -24.74
C SER A 144 -14.53 -2.56 -23.56
N PHE A 145 -14.89 -2.13 -22.33
CA PHE A 145 -14.08 -2.42 -21.15
C PHE A 145 -13.84 -3.92 -20.95
N ASN A 146 -14.84 -4.75 -21.24
CA ASN A 146 -14.71 -6.21 -21.12
C ASN A 146 -13.72 -6.78 -22.14
N GLU A 147 -13.82 -6.37 -23.40
CA GLU A 147 -12.89 -6.81 -24.45
C GLU A 147 -11.47 -6.34 -24.18
N TYR A 148 -11.31 -5.08 -23.69
CA TYR A 148 -10.01 -4.53 -23.33
C TYR A 148 -9.35 -5.33 -22.20
N ASN A 149 -10.12 -5.71 -21.17
CA ASN A 149 -9.64 -6.48 -20.03
C ASN A 149 -9.34 -7.94 -20.35
N SER A 150 -9.92 -8.48 -21.43
CA SER A 150 -9.76 -9.88 -21.84
C SER A 150 -8.47 -10.10 -22.67
N ASN A 151 -8.00 -11.34 -22.68
CA ASN A 151 -6.95 -11.83 -23.59
C ASN A 151 -5.68 -10.98 -23.66
N PHE A 152 -5.32 -10.26 -22.58
CA PHE A 152 -4.14 -9.39 -22.54
C PHE A 152 -4.13 -8.24 -23.57
N ASN A 153 -5.28 -7.84 -24.12
CA ASN A 153 -5.39 -6.75 -25.09
C ASN A 153 -4.85 -5.40 -24.55
N TRP A 154 -4.86 -5.23 -23.21
CA TRP A 154 -4.38 -4.06 -22.51
C TRP A 154 -2.84 -3.94 -22.44
N VAL A 155 -2.10 -5.06 -22.60
CA VAL A 155 -0.65 -5.10 -22.29
C VAL A 155 0.15 -4.11 -23.14
N ASN A 156 -0.14 -4.01 -24.44
CA ASN A 156 0.58 -3.10 -25.32
C ASN A 156 0.36 -1.63 -24.94
N THR A 157 -0.87 -1.27 -24.61
CA THR A 157 -1.22 0.10 -24.19
C THR A 157 -0.59 0.43 -22.85
N TRP A 158 -0.71 -0.49 -21.88
CA TRP A 158 -0.12 -0.33 -20.56
C TRP A 158 1.39 -0.17 -20.62
N PHE A 159 2.06 -0.99 -21.43
CA PHE A 159 3.50 -0.93 -21.57
C PHE A 159 3.94 0.39 -22.18
N LYS A 160 3.24 0.91 -23.20
CA LYS A 160 3.55 2.19 -23.83
C LYS A 160 3.35 3.38 -22.88
N SER A 161 2.27 3.38 -22.11
CA SER A 161 1.94 4.51 -21.24
C SER A 161 2.69 4.49 -19.91
N HIS A 162 2.91 3.31 -19.31
CA HIS A 162 3.44 3.21 -17.94
C HIS A 162 4.92 2.89 -17.86
N PHE A 163 5.47 2.13 -18.83
CA PHE A 163 6.86 1.64 -18.74
C PHE A 163 7.88 2.77 -18.66
N LYS A 164 7.72 3.81 -19.47
CA LYS A 164 8.61 4.98 -19.44
C LYS A 164 8.56 5.68 -18.08
N VAL A 165 7.35 5.91 -17.57
CA VAL A 165 7.13 6.58 -16.28
C VAL A 165 7.70 5.75 -15.12
N ILE A 166 7.54 4.43 -15.18
CA ILE A 166 8.11 3.51 -14.18
C ILE A 166 9.63 3.59 -14.19
N ILE A 167 10.26 3.51 -15.37
CA ILE A 167 11.73 3.60 -15.46
C ILE A 167 12.22 4.97 -14.98
N GLU A 168 11.62 6.06 -15.40
CA GLU A 168 12.00 7.41 -14.98
C GLU A 168 11.94 7.58 -13.45
N LYS A 169 10.96 6.94 -12.80
CA LYS A 169 10.82 7.00 -11.34
C LYS A 169 11.72 6.00 -10.61
N LEU A 170 11.87 4.79 -11.13
CA LEU A 170 12.69 3.75 -10.49
C LEU A 170 14.20 3.92 -10.72
N ALA A 171 14.61 4.48 -11.86
CA ALA A 171 16.04 4.60 -12.19
C ALA A 171 16.85 5.36 -11.13
N PRO A 172 16.41 6.50 -10.56
CA PRO A 172 17.14 7.18 -9.50
C PRO A 172 17.33 6.31 -8.25
N PHE A 173 16.32 5.50 -7.93
CA PHE A 173 16.37 4.59 -6.78
C PHE A 173 17.32 3.44 -7.00
N LEU A 174 17.26 2.81 -8.16
CA LEU A 174 18.17 1.73 -8.53
C LEU A 174 19.60 2.23 -8.56
N LEU A 175 19.84 3.42 -9.10
CA LEU A 175 21.14 4.09 -9.08
C LEU A 175 21.63 4.31 -7.64
N PHE A 176 20.77 4.85 -6.77
CA PHE A 176 21.12 5.07 -5.37
C PHE A 176 21.41 3.76 -4.64
N LEU A 177 20.62 2.71 -4.86
CA LEU A 177 20.85 1.38 -4.30
C LEU A 177 22.19 0.79 -4.80
N ILE A 178 22.47 0.88 -6.09
CA ILE A 178 23.71 0.40 -6.68
C ILE A 178 24.91 1.15 -6.07
N LEU A 179 24.86 2.48 -6.01
CA LEU A 179 25.90 3.30 -5.38
C LEU A 179 26.10 2.94 -3.91
N PHE A 180 25.00 2.75 -3.16
CA PHE A 180 25.07 2.32 -1.77
C PHE A 180 25.76 0.96 -1.61
N PHE A 181 25.43 -0.02 -2.46
CA PHE A 181 26.05 -1.32 -2.46
C PHE A 181 27.52 -1.25 -2.85
N VAL A 182 27.90 -0.46 -3.88
CA VAL A 182 29.29 -0.26 -4.31
C VAL A 182 30.12 0.37 -3.21
N ILE A 183 29.65 1.46 -2.59
CA ILE A 183 30.33 2.12 -1.47
C ILE A 183 30.50 1.16 -0.30
N ARG A 184 29.52 0.31 -0.06
CA ARG A 184 29.57 -0.67 1.01
C ARG A 184 30.57 -1.80 0.71
N MET A 185 30.62 -2.26 -0.54
CA MET A 185 31.57 -3.28 -0.97
C MET A 185 33.03 -2.78 -0.90
N THR A 186 33.28 -1.54 -1.31
CA THR A 186 34.60 -0.92 -1.22
C THR A 186 35.06 -0.71 0.24
N LYS A 187 34.13 -0.32 1.14
CA LYS A 187 34.44 -0.24 2.59
C LYS A 187 34.64 -1.61 3.25
N LYS A 188 34.10 -2.69 2.69
CA LYS A 188 34.20 -4.04 3.24
C LYS A 188 35.59 -4.68 3.07
N SER A 189 36.38 -4.16 2.17
CA SER A 189 37.78 -4.60 2.04
C SER A 189 38.62 -4.36 3.30
N TYR A 190 38.13 -3.52 4.23
CA TYR A 190 38.81 -3.20 5.50
C TYR A 190 38.25 -3.91 6.75
N TYR A 191 37.07 -4.51 6.70
CA TYR A 191 36.49 -5.19 7.86
C TYR A 191 35.78 -6.49 7.47
N ASN A 192 36.43 -7.60 7.77
CA ASN A 192 35.86 -8.95 7.74
C ASN A 192 34.82 -9.10 8.83
N ILE A 193 33.55 -8.86 8.58
CA ILE A 193 32.45 -9.39 9.40
C ILE A 193 31.16 -9.46 8.56
N PHE A 194 30.88 -10.62 8.00
CA PHE A 194 29.55 -10.96 7.50
C PHE A 194 28.74 -11.52 8.67
N ASN A 195 28.16 -10.66 9.49
CA ASN A 195 27.25 -11.11 10.52
C ASN A 195 25.82 -11.09 9.95
N TYR A 196 25.22 -12.26 9.75
CA TYR A 196 23.86 -12.48 9.23
C TYR A 196 22.79 -11.71 10.02
N ASN A 197 23.08 -11.35 11.26
CA ASN A 197 22.24 -10.52 12.12
C ASN A 197 22.09 -9.05 11.65
N PHE A 198 22.86 -8.63 10.64
CA PHE A 198 22.87 -7.24 10.18
C PHE A 198 21.66 -6.88 9.32
N PHE A 199 21.11 -7.83 8.56
CA PHE A 199 19.97 -7.56 7.65
C PHE A 199 18.69 -7.28 8.42
N PHE A 200 18.47 -7.98 9.54
CA PHE A 200 17.28 -7.78 10.39
C PHE A 200 17.46 -6.71 11.48
N LYS A 201 18.66 -6.25 11.74
CA LYS A 201 18.96 -5.24 12.77
C LYS A 201 18.89 -3.80 12.25
N ASN A 202 18.81 -3.58 10.95
CA ASN A 202 18.92 -2.26 10.36
C ASN A 202 17.58 -1.68 9.91
N LYS A 203 17.30 -0.47 10.42
CA LYS A 203 16.22 0.47 9.99
C LYS A 203 16.10 0.62 8.47
N ASN A 204 17.21 0.42 7.75
CA ASN A 204 17.31 0.61 6.31
C ASN A 204 16.47 -0.37 5.48
N MET A 205 16.17 -1.56 6.00
CA MET A 205 15.34 -2.53 5.27
C MET A 205 13.85 -2.15 5.32
N LEU A 206 13.36 -1.66 6.46
CA LEU A 206 12.01 -1.13 6.56
C LEU A 206 11.83 0.13 5.71
N LEU A 207 12.87 0.97 5.60
CA LEU A 207 12.88 2.11 4.69
C LEU A 207 12.78 1.67 3.22
N ILE A 208 13.53 0.67 2.81
CA ILE A 208 13.49 0.13 1.44
C ILE A 208 12.09 -0.47 1.16
N ILE A 209 11.54 -1.24 2.11
CA ILE A 209 10.20 -1.81 1.98
C ILE A 209 9.15 -0.69 1.93
N SER A 210 9.19 0.30 2.83
CA SER A 210 8.24 1.41 2.82
C SER A 210 8.35 2.28 1.57
N PHE A 211 9.56 2.41 1.03
CA PHE A 211 9.80 3.21 -0.18
C PHE A 211 9.39 2.47 -1.46
N THR A 212 9.63 1.16 -1.54
CA THR A 212 9.13 0.33 -2.67
C THR A 212 7.61 0.27 -2.68
N LEU A 213 6.98 0.23 -1.50
CA LEU A 213 5.53 0.27 -1.35
C LEU A 213 4.90 1.62 -1.75
N TYR A 214 5.68 2.70 -1.70
CA TYR A 214 5.23 4.04 -2.13
C TYR A 214 5.32 4.22 -3.65
N CYS A 215 6.25 3.53 -4.31
CA CYS A 215 6.45 3.64 -5.76
C CYS A 215 5.54 2.73 -6.59
N CYS A 216 4.87 1.74 -5.96
CA CYS A 216 3.85 0.89 -6.57
C CYS A 216 2.46 1.47 -6.39
#